data_7af9818a4817a287be95b058b1ce1a7e
#
_entry.id   7af9818a4817a287be95b058b1ce1a7e
#
_cell.length_a   1.000
_cell.length_b   1.000
_cell.length_c   1.000
_cell.angle_alpha   90.00
_cell.angle_beta   90.00
_cell.angle_gamma   90.00
#
_symmetry.space_group_name_H-M   'P 1'
#
loop_
_entity.id
_entity.type
_entity.pdbx_description
1 polymer ?
#
loop_
_entity_poly.entity_id
_entity_poly.type
_entity_poly.pdbx_seq_one_letter_code
_entity_poly.pdbx_strand_id
1 'polypeptide(L)'
;MLTQVADGVWVRQSEWVWTNSIAVRGEDGLILIDPGIDGSELNQLADDVDRLGIPVVAGFSTHPHWDHLLWHPRFGDVPRYATPAAAHVANEARERAQAMAAESASGIPLELIGLVAPLPADGGPVPG
;
A
#
# COMPACT_ATOMS: atom_id res chain seq x y z
N MET A 1 -5.68 11.81 7.59
CA MET A 1 -4.87 12.80 6.85
C MET A 1 -3.38 12.44 6.92
N LEU A 2 -2.68 12.59 5.82
CA LEU A 2 -1.23 12.40 5.80
C LEU A 2 -0.54 13.55 6.56
N THR A 3 0.33 13.20 7.48
CA THR A 3 1.12 14.16 8.26
C THR A 3 2.59 13.97 7.93
N GLN A 4 3.28 15.04 7.57
CA GLN A 4 4.71 14.97 7.30
C GLN A 4 5.47 14.79 8.62
N VAL A 5 6.27 13.74 8.72
CA VAL A 5 7.04 13.39 9.92
C VAL A 5 8.55 13.56 9.74
N ALA A 6 8.99 13.61 8.49
CA ALA A 6 10.38 13.87 8.12
C ALA A 6 10.42 14.41 6.69
N ASP A 7 11.57 14.88 6.23
CA ASP A 7 11.70 15.33 4.85
C ASP A 7 11.40 14.18 3.89
N GLY A 8 10.40 14.37 3.04
CA GLY A 8 9.96 13.34 2.08
C GLY A 8 9.23 12.15 2.68
N VAL A 9 8.77 12.21 3.94
CA VAL A 9 8.08 11.11 4.60
C VAL A 9 6.78 11.60 5.24
N TRP A 10 5.67 10.99 4.85
CA TRP A 10 4.34 11.27 5.39
C TRP A 10 3.73 10.00 5.94
N VAL A 11 2.97 10.13 7.02
CA VAL A 11 2.29 9.01 7.70
C VAL A 11 0.82 9.34 7.89
N ARG A 12 -0.05 8.37 7.62
CA ARG A 12 -1.45 8.39 8.01
C ARG A 12 -1.72 7.19 8.91
N GLN A 13 -2.24 7.41 10.11
CA GLN A 13 -2.68 6.35 11.00
C GLN A 13 -4.17 6.09 10.79
N SER A 14 -4.56 4.81 10.70
CA SER A 14 -5.97 4.41 10.65
C SER A 14 -6.64 4.76 11.97
N GLU A 15 -7.82 5.37 11.88
CA GLU A 15 -8.64 5.65 13.07
C GLU A 15 -9.27 4.38 13.65
N TRP A 16 -9.40 3.34 12.82
CA TRP A 16 -10.07 2.10 13.22
C TRP A 16 -9.14 1.14 13.97
N VAL A 17 -7.96 0.83 13.41
CA VAL A 17 -7.06 -0.18 13.99
C VAL A 17 -5.64 0.34 14.21
N TRP A 18 -5.43 1.63 13.99
CA TRP A 18 -4.17 2.34 14.23
C TRP A 18 -2.97 1.84 13.45
N THR A 19 -3.20 1.10 12.36
CA THR A 19 -2.12 0.78 11.43
C THR A 19 -1.67 2.03 10.68
N ASN A 20 -0.42 2.05 10.27
CA ASN A 20 0.16 3.20 9.58
C ASN A 20 0.27 2.94 8.09
N SER A 21 -0.15 3.93 7.30
CA SER A 21 0.13 4.00 5.87
C SER A 21 1.18 5.08 5.66
N ILE A 22 2.21 4.78 4.89
CA ILE A 22 3.39 5.65 4.78
C ILE A 22 3.61 6.01 3.31
N ALA A 23 3.91 7.28 3.04
CA ALA A 23 4.35 7.74 1.73
C ALA A 23 5.79 8.26 1.86
N VAL A 24 6.67 7.75 1.01
CA VAL A 24 8.08 8.14 0.98
C VAL A 24 8.40 8.69 -0.40
N ARG A 25 8.97 9.90 -0.45
CA ARG A 25 9.42 10.51 -1.71
C ARG A 25 10.84 10.04 -2.04
N GLY A 26 10.97 9.38 -3.19
CA GLY A 26 12.26 9.08 -3.81
C GLY A 26 12.54 10.00 -4.99
N GLU A 27 13.55 9.67 -5.78
CA GLU A 27 13.94 10.47 -6.95
C GLU A 27 12.83 10.51 -8.02
N ASP A 28 12.15 9.39 -8.25
CA ASP A 28 11.18 9.25 -9.33
C ASP A 28 9.73 9.51 -8.92
N GLY A 29 9.45 9.56 -7.63
CA GLY A 29 8.10 9.75 -7.12
C GLY A 29 7.90 9.13 -5.74
N LEU A 30 6.63 8.86 -5.40
CA LEU A 30 6.27 8.28 -4.10
C LEU A 30 6.28 6.76 -4.13
N ILE A 31 6.77 6.18 -3.04
CA ILE A 31 6.47 4.79 -2.68
C ILE A 31 5.42 4.82 -1.58
N LEU A 32 4.37 4.02 -1.75
CA LEU A 32 3.35 3.84 -0.73
C LEU A 32 3.60 2.53 0.01
N ILE A 33 3.63 2.60 1.33
CA ILE A 33 3.86 1.45 2.21
C ILE A 33 2.59 1.18 3.00
N ASP A 34 2.04 -0.02 2.88
CA ASP A 34 0.85 -0.49 3.58
C ASP A 34 -0.34 0.48 3.46
N PRO A 35 -0.80 0.80 2.24
CA PRO A 35 -1.82 1.85 2.05
C PRO A 35 -3.22 1.38 2.45
N GLY A 36 -3.77 2.02 3.47
CA GLY A 36 -5.19 1.98 3.82
C GLY A 36 -5.68 0.73 4.54
N ILE A 37 -6.89 0.83 5.10
CA ILE A 37 -7.55 -0.26 5.83
C ILE A 37 -8.91 -0.60 5.22
N ASP A 38 -9.83 0.36 5.13
CA ASP A 38 -11.11 0.16 4.49
C ASP A 38 -11.27 1.08 3.28
N GLY A 39 -12.37 0.92 2.56
CA GLY A 39 -12.61 1.70 1.36
C GLY A 39 -12.67 3.20 1.62
N SER A 40 -13.23 3.63 2.74
CA SER A 40 -13.32 5.03 3.12
C SER A 40 -11.93 5.62 3.41
N GLU A 41 -11.15 4.94 4.24
CA GLU A 41 -9.79 5.40 4.57
C GLU A 41 -8.87 5.34 3.36
N LEU A 42 -9.02 4.33 2.51
CA LEU A 42 -8.24 4.21 1.28
C LEU A 42 -8.55 5.34 0.30
N ASN A 43 -9.82 5.74 0.19
CA ASN A 43 -10.23 6.89 -0.61
C ASN A 43 -9.64 8.20 -0.06
N GLN A 44 -9.66 8.38 1.26
CA GLN A 44 -9.06 9.55 1.90
C GLN A 44 -7.54 9.60 1.67
N LEU A 45 -6.88 8.45 1.75
CA LEU A 45 -5.46 8.37 1.45
C LEU A 45 -5.17 8.74 -0.01
N ALA A 46 -6.00 8.29 -0.95
CA ALA A 46 -5.86 8.67 -2.35
C ALA A 46 -6.03 10.18 -2.55
N ASP A 47 -6.98 10.80 -1.88
CA ASP A 47 -7.15 12.25 -1.90
C ASP A 47 -5.91 12.97 -1.36
N ASP A 48 -5.37 12.51 -0.25
CA ASP A 48 -4.18 13.10 0.36
C ASP A 48 -2.94 12.95 -0.54
N VAL A 49 -2.77 11.79 -1.17
CA VAL A 49 -1.67 11.55 -2.12
C VAL A 49 -1.79 12.48 -3.33
N ASP A 50 -3.00 12.66 -3.86
CA ASP A 50 -3.22 13.59 -4.97
C ASP A 50 -2.84 15.03 -4.59
N ARG A 51 -3.11 15.45 -3.35
CA ARG A 51 -2.73 16.79 -2.88
C ARG A 51 -1.23 17.00 -2.79
N LEU A 52 -0.46 15.94 -2.60
CA LEU A 52 1.00 16.07 -2.61
C LEU A 52 1.53 16.43 -4.01
N GLY A 53 0.80 16.08 -5.06
CA GLY A 53 1.18 16.38 -6.43
C GLY A 53 2.40 15.62 -6.94
N ILE A 54 2.77 14.54 -6.28
CA ILE A 54 3.93 13.70 -6.63
C ILE A 54 3.40 12.36 -7.12
N PRO A 55 3.83 11.87 -8.31
CA PRO A 55 3.31 10.61 -8.83
C PRO A 55 3.75 9.41 -7.98
N VAL A 56 2.85 8.44 -7.81
CA VAL A 56 3.17 7.16 -7.18
C VAL A 56 3.90 6.30 -8.20
N VAL A 57 5.04 5.75 -7.82
CA VAL A 57 5.88 4.93 -8.71
C VAL A 57 6.03 3.49 -8.25
N ALA A 58 5.74 3.21 -6.97
CA ALA A 58 5.80 1.84 -6.44
C ALA A 58 4.99 1.70 -5.16
N GLY A 59 4.66 0.47 -4.80
CA GLY A 59 4.08 0.12 -3.53
C GLY A 59 4.93 -0.93 -2.81
N PHE A 60 4.81 -0.99 -1.49
CA PHE A 60 5.45 -2.00 -0.67
C PHE A 60 4.51 -2.44 0.46
N SER A 61 4.44 -3.74 0.72
CA SER A 61 3.71 -4.31 1.84
C SER A 61 4.68 -4.92 2.83
N THR A 62 4.56 -4.53 4.11
CA THR A 62 5.50 -4.96 5.16
C THR A 62 5.31 -6.41 5.57
N HIS A 63 4.07 -6.92 5.48
CA HIS A 63 3.78 -8.33 5.77
C HIS A 63 2.48 -8.76 5.05
N PRO A 64 2.23 -10.09 4.94
CA PRO A 64 1.20 -10.62 4.04
C PRO A 64 -0.20 -10.69 4.64
N HIS A 65 -0.59 -9.73 5.50
CA HIS A 65 -1.94 -9.63 6.03
C HIS A 65 -2.80 -8.75 5.12
N TRP A 66 -4.11 -9.05 5.06
CA TRP A 66 -5.01 -8.39 4.10
C TRP A 66 -4.98 -6.86 4.22
N ASP A 67 -4.92 -6.34 5.44
CA ASP A 67 -4.92 -4.90 5.73
C ASP A 67 -3.62 -4.19 5.30
N HIS A 68 -2.59 -4.95 4.95
CA HIS A 68 -1.33 -4.44 4.42
C HIS A 68 -1.15 -4.74 2.93
N LEU A 69 -2.11 -5.40 2.30
CA LEU A 69 -2.07 -5.82 0.89
C LEU A 69 -3.04 -5.03 0.01
N LEU A 70 -3.51 -3.89 0.47
CA LEU A 70 -4.52 -3.08 -0.19
C LEU A 70 -3.90 -2.15 -1.24
N TRP A 71 -4.72 -1.72 -2.18
CA TRP A 71 -4.33 -0.75 -3.20
C TRP A 71 -5.55 0.00 -3.70
N HIS A 72 -5.35 1.22 -4.18
CA HIS A 72 -6.41 2.03 -4.78
C HIS A 72 -6.10 2.26 -6.26
N PRO A 73 -7.11 2.18 -7.16
CA PRO A 73 -6.88 2.41 -8.59
C PRO A 73 -6.23 3.77 -8.90
N ARG A 74 -6.53 4.79 -8.11
CA ARG A 74 -5.96 6.14 -8.27
C ARG A 74 -4.46 6.21 -8.01
N PHE A 75 -3.88 5.22 -7.32
CA PHE A 75 -2.42 5.14 -7.15
C PHE A 75 -1.72 4.70 -8.43
N GLY A 76 -2.45 4.13 -9.37
CA GLY A 76 -1.95 3.73 -10.66
C GLY A 76 -1.52 2.26 -10.73
N ASP A 77 -1.27 1.81 -11.95
CA ASP A 77 -0.76 0.48 -12.24
C ASP A 77 0.77 0.51 -12.19
N VAL A 78 1.31 0.41 -10.98
CA VAL A 78 2.74 0.48 -10.70
C VAL A 78 3.21 -0.80 -10.01
N PRO A 79 4.52 -1.11 -10.03
CA PRO A 79 5.04 -2.27 -9.32
C PRO A 79 4.74 -2.20 -7.82
N ARG A 80 4.30 -3.31 -7.26
CA ARG A 80 4.00 -3.46 -5.84
C ARG A 80 4.80 -4.64 -5.32
N TYR A 81 5.58 -4.40 -4.27
CA TYR A 81 6.55 -5.37 -3.77
C TYR A 81 6.30 -5.76 -2.33
N ALA A 82 6.84 -6.90 -1.95
CA ALA A 82 7.00 -7.35 -0.58
C ALA A 82 8.32 -8.13 -0.50
N THR A 83 8.77 -8.50 0.69
CA THR A 83 9.89 -9.43 0.78
C THR A 83 9.55 -10.73 0.04
N PRO A 84 10.54 -11.50 -0.45
CA PRO A 84 10.23 -12.75 -1.14
C PRO A 84 9.33 -13.69 -0.33
N ALA A 85 9.58 -13.81 0.97
CA ALA A 85 8.75 -14.66 1.85
C ALA A 85 7.32 -14.13 1.97
N ALA A 86 7.14 -12.82 2.17
CA ALA A 86 5.82 -12.22 2.28
C ALA A 86 5.05 -12.28 0.95
N ALA A 87 5.72 -12.05 -0.17
CA ALA A 87 5.10 -12.15 -1.50
C ALA A 87 4.61 -13.57 -1.79
N HIS A 88 5.40 -14.57 -1.42
CA HIS A 88 5.00 -15.97 -1.58
C HIS A 88 3.73 -16.28 -0.78
N VAL A 89 3.68 -15.91 0.49
CA VAL A 89 2.50 -16.11 1.34
C VAL A 89 1.30 -15.33 0.81
N ALA A 90 1.49 -14.09 0.38
CA ALA A 90 0.42 -13.25 -0.16
C ALA A 90 -0.19 -13.87 -1.43
N ASN A 91 0.63 -14.40 -2.32
CA ASN A 91 0.16 -15.03 -3.55
C ASN A 91 -0.60 -16.34 -3.28
N GLU A 92 -0.10 -17.18 -2.37
CA GLU A 92 -0.78 -18.44 -2.00
C GLU A 92 -2.09 -18.21 -1.26
N ALA A 93 -2.15 -17.20 -0.40
CA ALA A 93 -3.30 -16.91 0.45
C ALA A 93 -4.20 -15.78 -0.09
N ARG A 94 -4.05 -15.40 -1.37
CA ARG A 94 -4.72 -14.23 -1.93
C ARG A 94 -6.24 -14.29 -1.81
N GLU A 95 -6.85 -15.43 -2.15
CA GLU A 95 -8.29 -15.59 -2.04
C GLU A 95 -8.79 -15.44 -0.61
N ARG A 96 -8.01 -15.95 0.35
CA ARG A 96 -8.32 -15.82 1.78
C ARG A 96 -8.22 -14.36 2.22
N ALA A 97 -7.20 -13.64 1.77
CA ALA A 97 -7.05 -12.22 2.07
C ALA A 97 -8.22 -11.40 1.50
N GLN A 98 -8.64 -11.70 0.28
CA GLN A 98 -9.82 -11.07 -0.33
C GLN A 98 -11.09 -11.34 0.48
N ALA A 99 -11.29 -12.58 0.93
CA ALA A 99 -12.46 -12.94 1.75
C ALA A 99 -12.45 -12.22 3.09
N MET A 100 -11.31 -12.15 3.76
CA MET A 100 -11.17 -11.45 5.05
C MET A 100 -11.42 -9.94 4.89
N ALA A 101 -10.92 -9.34 3.82
CA ALA A 101 -11.16 -7.93 3.53
C ALA A 101 -12.64 -7.65 3.27
N ALA A 102 -13.32 -8.53 2.54
CA ALA A 102 -14.74 -8.40 2.25
C ALA A 102 -15.60 -8.46 3.51
N GLU A 103 -15.21 -9.28 4.50
CA GLU A 103 -15.92 -9.38 5.77
C GLU A 103 -15.64 -8.21 6.70
N SER A 104 -14.39 -7.75 6.75
CA SER A 104 -13.92 -6.83 7.78
C SER A 104 -13.97 -5.38 7.37
N ALA A 105 -13.99 -5.09 6.09
CA ALA A 105 -13.97 -3.73 5.56
C ALA A 105 -14.76 -3.65 4.27
N SER A 106 -15.46 -2.54 4.07
CA SER A 106 -16.27 -2.31 2.88
C SER A 106 -15.58 -1.38 1.88
N GLY A 107 -15.97 -1.48 0.62
CA GLY A 107 -15.52 -0.55 -0.42
C GLY A 107 -14.08 -0.77 -0.89
N ILE A 108 -13.49 -1.93 -0.63
CA ILE A 108 -12.14 -2.26 -1.05
C ILE A 108 -12.18 -2.92 -2.45
N PRO A 109 -11.32 -2.50 -3.40
CA PRO A 109 -11.22 -3.16 -4.69
C PRO A 109 -10.53 -4.52 -4.55
N LEU A 110 -11.32 -5.59 -4.43
CA LEU A 110 -10.83 -6.94 -4.11
C LEU A 110 -9.80 -7.46 -5.12
N GLU A 111 -9.93 -7.10 -6.39
CA GLU A 111 -9.02 -7.53 -7.46
C GLU A 111 -7.60 -6.99 -7.27
N LEU A 112 -7.43 -5.92 -6.50
CA LEU A 112 -6.12 -5.33 -6.23
C LEU A 112 -5.47 -5.86 -4.95
N ILE A 113 -6.19 -6.64 -4.15
CA ILE A 113 -5.66 -7.17 -2.89
C ILE A 113 -4.67 -8.29 -3.16
N GLY A 114 -3.48 -8.18 -2.58
CA GLY A 114 -2.47 -9.22 -2.66
C GLY A 114 -1.70 -9.27 -3.98
N LEU A 115 -1.85 -8.28 -4.86
CA LEU A 115 -1.08 -8.19 -6.09
C LEU A 115 0.32 -7.62 -5.80
N VAL A 116 1.18 -8.45 -5.23
CA VAL A 116 2.55 -8.07 -4.88
C VAL A 116 3.54 -9.05 -5.47
N ALA A 117 4.71 -8.52 -5.88
CA ALA A 117 5.82 -9.30 -6.40
C ALA A 117 6.95 -9.34 -5.38
N PRO A 118 7.82 -10.36 -5.42
CA PRO A 118 8.99 -10.37 -4.56
C PRO A 118 9.95 -9.24 -4.94
N LEU A 119 10.46 -8.54 -3.93
CA LEU A 119 11.48 -7.52 -4.14
C LEU A 119 12.72 -8.18 -4.74
N PRO A 120 13.28 -7.64 -5.84
CA PRO A 120 14.51 -8.19 -6.43
C PRO A 120 15.67 -8.17 -5.46
N ALA A 121 16.61 -9.12 -5.64
CA ALA A 121 17.78 -9.27 -4.75
C ALA A 121 18.67 -8.02 -4.70
N ASP A 122 18.68 -7.22 -5.77
CA ASP A 122 19.43 -5.96 -5.85
C ASP A 122 18.69 -4.75 -5.27
N GLY A 123 17.53 -4.98 -4.66
CA GLY A 123 16.65 -3.92 -4.15
C GLY A 123 15.69 -3.36 -5.19
N GLY A 124 15.81 -3.77 -6.45
CA GLY A 124 14.91 -3.38 -7.53
C GLY A 124 14.81 -1.88 -7.77
N PRO A 125 13.72 -1.44 -8.44
CA PRO A 125 13.50 -0.03 -8.74
C PRO A 125 12.93 0.75 -7.55
N VAL A 126 13.34 0.42 -6.35
CA VAL A 126 12.96 1.20 -5.18
C VAL A 126 13.74 2.50 -5.23
N PRO A 127 13.07 3.67 -5.29
CA PRO A 127 13.78 4.93 -5.29
C PRO A 127 14.64 5.05 -4.05
N GLY A 128 15.91 5.38 -4.26
CA GLY A 128 16.89 5.52 -3.19
C GLY A 128 16.61 6.68 -2.26
#